data_cfeca8c972404a07889c25f33622cdb8
#
_entry.id   cfeca8c972404a07889c25f33622cdb8
#
_cell.length_a   1.000
_cell.length_b   1.000
_cell.length_c   1.000
_cell.angle_alpha   90.00
_cell.angle_beta   90.00
_cell.angle_gamma   90.00
#
_symmetry.space_group_name_H-M   'P 1'
#
loop_
_entity.id
_entity.type
_entity.pdbx_description
1 polymer ?
#
loop_
_entity_poly.entity_id
_entity_poly.type
_entity_poly.pdbx_seq_one_letter_code
_entity_poly.pdbx_strand_id
1 'polypeptide(L)'
;MLLSINPVNPNPLRVKKVVEVLKNDGIIIYPTDTVYGLGCSIFSKKAMKRLHKIKKVNQKKPLTIICANQTEVQEYTQGIPTYIFKLLRRKLPGPYTFVFKASKIVPKMMLTPRNTVGMRWPEHPIANEIVTALGHPILSSSLRMSEQEIYDDP
;
A
#
# COMPACT_ATOMS: atom_id res chain seq x y z
N MET A 1 -6.12 -7.91 17.07
CA MET A 1 -5.37 -7.01 17.97
C MET A 1 -5.56 -5.58 17.48
N LEU A 2 -6.08 -4.71 18.32
CA LEU A 2 -6.20 -3.28 18.03
C LEU A 2 -5.01 -2.54 18.66
N LEU A 3 -4.36 -1.66 17.88
CA LEU A 3 -3.26 -0.83 18.34
C LEU A 3 -3.62 0.65 18.12
N SER A 4 -3.76 1.39 19.21
CA SER A 4 -3.90 2.85 19.13
C SER A 4 -2.53 3.47 18.84
N ILE A 5 -2.39 4.19 17.73
CA ILE A 5 -1.17 4.92 17.34
C ILE A 5 -1.53 6.38 17.14
N ASN A 6 -0.76 7.28 17.76
CA ASN A 6 -0.96 8.71 17.58
C ASN A 6 -0.64 9.10 16.12
N PRO A 7 -1.59 9.70 15.37
CA PRO A 7 -1.35 10.04 13.96
C PRO A 7 -0.39 11.22 13.77
N VAL A 8 -0.22 12.08 14.78
CA VAL A 8 0.71 13.23 14.69
C VAL A 8 2.13 12.82 14.98
N ASN A 9 2.32 11.88 15.92
CA ASN A 9 3.64 11.38 16.30
C ASN A 9 3.54 9.86 16.54
N PRO A 10 3.66 9.04 15.49
CA PRO A 10 3.57 7.59 15.59
C PRO A 10 4.66 7.01 16.51
N ASN A 11 4.26 6.29 17.54
CA ASN A 11 5.21 5.69 18.47
C ASN A 11 5.99 4.55 17.78
N PRO A 12 7.35 4.62 17.72
CA PRO A 12 8.18 3.64 17.01
C PRO A 12 8.01 2.20 17.50
N LEU A 13 7.78 1.98 18.80
CA LEU A 13 7.57 0.64 19.35
C LEU A 13 6.25 0.03 18.88
N ARG A 14 5.21 0.85 18.70
CA ARG A 14 3.93 0.39 18.16
C ARG A 14 4.02 0.12 16.66
N VAL A 15 4.71 1.00 15.91
CA VAL A 15 5.01 0.78 14.49
C VAL A 15 5.80 -0.53 14.30
N LYS A 16 6.81 -0.78 15.13
CA LYS A 16 7.59 -2.03 15.11
C LYS A 16 6.70 -3.26 15.26
N LYS A 17 5.72 -3.24 16.16
CA LYS A 17 4.76 -4.36 16.32
C LYS A 17 3.95 -4.59 15.04
N VAL A 18 3.52 -3.53 14.36
CA VAL A 18 2.81 -3.63 13.06
C VAL A 18 3.73 -4.25 12.01
N VAL A 19 4.98 -3.81 11.95
CA VAL A 19 5.99 -4.37 11.02
C VAL A 19 6.25 -5.85 11.28
N GLU A 20 6.31 -6.28 12.54
CA GLU A 20 6.43 -7.69 12.91
C GLU A 20 5.24 -8.51 12.38
N VAL A 21 4.02 -8.00 12.49
CA VAL A 21 2.83 -8.64 11.90
C VAL A 21 3.00 -8.81 10.39
N LEU A 22 3.42 -7.76 9.68
CA LEU A 22 3.63 -7.79 8.22
C LEU A 22 4.73 -8.76 7.81
N LYS A 23 5.83 -8.82 8.55
CA LYS A 23 6.95 -9.75 8.32
C LYS A 23 6.57 -11.22 8.56
N ASN A 24 5.58 -11.46 9.42
CA ASN A 24 5.05 -12.79 9.72
C ASN A 24 3.79 -13.14 8.90
N ASP A 25 3.72 -12.71 7.64
CA ASP A 25 2.61 -12.98 6.72
C ASP A 25 1.25 -12.45 7.22
N GLY A 26 1.26 -11.44 8.06
CA GLY A 26 0.05 -10.82 8.59
C GLY A 26 -0.60 -9.85 7.62
N ILE A 27 -1.84 -9.53 7.93
CA ILE A 27 -2.62 -8.49 7.26
C ILE A 27 -2.96 -7.44 8.30
N ILE A 28 -2.90 -6.18 7.92
CA ILE A 28 -3.20 -5.04 8.78
C ILE A 28 -4.34 -4.21 8.20
N ILE A 29 -5.08 -3.56 9.08
CA ILE A 29 -5.94 -2.42 8.75
C ILE A 29 -5.22 -1.18 9.26
N TYR A 30 -5.09 -0.17 8.41
CA TYR A 30 -4.33 1.03 8.74
C TYR A 30 -4.98 2.27 8.11
N PRO A 31 -4.84 3.44 8.75
CA PRO A 31 -5.40 4.69 8.26
C PRO A 31 -4.61 5.22 7.05
N THR A 32 -5.33 5.92 6.17
CA THR A 32 -4.75 6.70 5.07
C THR A 32 -5.36 8.10 5.06
N ASP A 33 -4.95 8.93 4.12
CA ASP A 33 -5.53 10.25 3.86
C ASP A 33 -6.94 10.23 3.24
N THR A 34 -7.52 9.06 3.03
CA THR A 34 -8.90 8.89 2.53
C THR A 34 -9.70 7.95 3.43
N VAL A 35 -9.65 6.65 3.17
CA VAL A 35 -10.33 5.60 3.93
C VAL A 35 -9.30 4.62 4.49
N TYR A 36 -9.67 3.84 5.48
CA TYR A 36 -8.80 2.76 5.97
C TYR A 36 -8.40 1.80 4.85
N GLY A 37 -7.15 1.39 4.87
CA GLY A 37 -6.58 0.40 3.97
C GLY A 37 -6.48 -0.97 4.63
N LEU A 38 -6.70 -2.02 3.85
CA LEU A 38 -6.37 -3.39 4.20
C LEU A 38 -5.08 -3.74 3.47
N GLY A 39 -4.00 -4.04 4.21
CA GLY A 39 -2.68 -4.18 3.62
C GLY A 39 -1.88 -5.37 4.10
N CYS A 40 -0.93 -5.81 3.27
CA CYS A 40 0.07 -6.83 3.60
C CYS A 40 1.39 -6.57 2.88
N SER A 41 2.46 -7.24 3.30
CA SER A 41 3.74 -7.17 2.58
C SER A 41 3.60 -7.61 1.12
N ILE A 42 4.17 -6.85 0.18
CA ILE A 42 4.19 -7.23 -1.25
C ILE A 42 5.02 -8.50 -1.52
N PHE A 43 5.88 -8.90 -0.60
CA PHE A 43 6.71 -10.10 -0.74
C PHE A 43 6.09 -11.34 -0.07
N SER A 44 4.98 -11.20 0.68
CA SER A 44 4.28 -12.32 1.27
C SER A 44 3.19 -12.87 0.34
N LYS A 45 3.50 -13.89 -0.44
CA LYS A 45 2.51 -14.60 -1.28
C LYS A 45 1.34 -15.15 -0.46
N LYS A 46 1.61 -15.59 0.76
CA LYS A 46 0.61 -16.15 1.67
C LYS A 46 -0.39 -15.06 2.12
N ALA A 47 0.12 -13.91 2.57
CA ALA A 47 -0.73 -12.79 2.97
C ALA A 47 -1.52 -12.21 1.78
N MET A 48 -0.90 -12.09 0.60
CA MET A 48 -1.59 -11.64 -0.61
C MET A 48 -2.78 -12.54 -0.98
N LYS A 49 -2.61 -13.87 -0.97
CA LYS A 49 -3.70 -14.82 -1.22
C LYS A 49 -4.83 -14.67 -0.20
N ARG A 50 -4.49 -14.49 1.07
CA ARG A 50 -5.49 -14.26 2.14
C ARG A 50 -6.23 -12.93 1.93
N LEU A 51 -5.52 -11.85 1.57
CA LEU A 51 -6.11 -10.55 1.30
C LEU A 51 -7.11 -10.62 0.16
N HIS A 52 -6.77 -11.27 -0.96
CA HIS A 52 -7.69 -11.50 -2.07
C HIS A 52 -8.94 -12.29 -1.63
N LYS A 53 -8.75 -13.32 -0.79
CA LYS A 53 -9.85 -14.12 -0.26
C LYS A 53 -10.79 -13.30 0.64
N ILE A 54 -10.24 -12.49 1.54
CA ILE A 54 -11.01 -11.58 2.42
C ILE A 54 -11.84 -10.61 1.59
N LYS A 55 -11.25 -10.03 0.57
CA LYS A 55 -11.91 -9.05 -0.30
C LYS A 55 -12.92 -9.67 -1.25
N LYS A 56 -13.00 -11.01 -1.35
CA LYS A 56 -13.83 -11.73 -2.34
C LYS A 56 -13.64 -11.22 -3.78
N VAL A 57 -12.49 -10.62 -4.06
CA VAL A 57 -12.15 -10.12 -5.40
C VAL A 57 -11.38 -11.17 -6.18
N ASN A 58 -11.65 -11.21 -7.48
CA ASN A 58 -10.85 -12.03 -8.38
C ASN A 58 -9.38 -11.61 -8.28
N GLN A 59 -8.46 -12.58 -8.24
CA GLN A 59 -7.01 -12.33 -8.20
C GLN A 59 -6.51 -11.46 -9.38
N LYS A 60 -7.32 -11.34 -10.44
CA LYS A 60 -7.06 -10.47 -11.59
C LYS A 60 -7.38 -8.99 -11.33
N LYS A 61 -8.10 -8.63 -10.24
CA LYS A 61 -8.38 -7.23 -9.93
C LYS A 61 -7.09 -6.58 -9.42
N PRO A 62 -6.59 -5.53 -10.08
CA PRO A 62 -5.34 -4.89 -9.68
C PRO A 62 -5.50 -4.27 -8.29
N LEU A 63 -4.54 -4.56 -7.43
CA LEU A 63 -4.38 -3.90 -6.14
C LEU A 63 -3.30 -2.83 -6.26
N THR A 64 -3.30 -1.90 -5.31
CA THR A 64 -2.37 -0.78 -5.29
C THR A 64 -1.24 -1.08 -4.31
N ILE A 65 -0.03 -0.66 -4.63
CA ILE A 65 1.07 -0.64 -3.66
C ILE A 65 1.18 0.74 -3.02
N ILE A 66 1.42 0.74 -1.71
CA ILE A 66 1.61 1.94 -0.92
C ILE A 66 3.11 2.13 -0.72
N CYS A 67 3.59 3.29 -1.16
CA CYS A 67 4.97 3.75 -0.99
C CYS A 67 5.03 4.82 0.10
N ALA A 68 6.20 5.01 0.70
CA ALA A 68 6.46 6.05 1.69
C ALA A 68 7.29 7.21 1.15
N ASN A 69 7.85 7.08 -0.05
CA ASN A 69 8.71 8.09 -0.65
C ASN A 69 8.79 7.95 -2.16
N GLN A 70 9.37 8.96 -2.79
CA GLN A 70 9.51 9.03 -4.24
C GLN A 70 10.51 8.00 -4.80
N THR A 71 11.53 7.64 -4.05
CA THR A 71 12.50 6.63 -4.45
C THR A 71 11.83 5.27 -4.64
N GLU A 72 10.96 4.87 -3.71
CA GLU A 72 10.17 3.64 -3.87
C GLU A 72 9.26 3.71 -5.10
N VAL A 73 8.61 4.86 -5.36
CA VAL A 73 7.79 5.01 -6.58
C VAL A 73 8.63 4.74 -7.83
N GLN A 74 9.86 5.22 -7.90
CA GLN A 74 10.77 4.99 -9.03
C GLN A 74 11.25 3.55 -9.11
N GLU A 75 11.61 2.96 -7.98
CA GLU A 75 12.18 1.62 -7.89
C GLU A 75 11.18 0.54 -8.36
N TYR A 76 9.91 0.70 -7.98
CA TYR A 76 8.84 -0.25 -8.32
C TYR A 76 8.15 0.02 -9.66
N THR A 77 8.56 1.07 -10.37
CA THR A 77 8.05 1.40 -11.71
C THR A 77 9.12 1.33 -12.77
N GLN A 78 8.69 1.25 -14.02
CA GLN A 78 9.58 1.24 -15.17
C GLN A 78 9.34 2.49 -16.03
N GLY A 79 10.41 3.28 -16.24
CA GLY A 79 10.44 4.32 -17.25
C GLY A 79 9.47 5.47 -17.00
N ILE A 80 9.52 6.13 -15.83
CA ILE A 80 8.72 7.35 -15.59
C ILE A 80 9.34 8.51 -16.40
N PRO A 81 8.60 9.09 -17.37
CA PRO A 81 9.07 10.26 -18.10
C PRO A 81 9.28 11.47 -17.19
N THR A 82 10.23 12.35 -17.55
CA THR A 82 10.59 13.52 -16.73
C THR A 82 9.40 14.43 -16.43
N TYR A 83 8.47 14.62 -17.40
CA TYR A 83 7.30 15.47 -17.19
C TYR A 83 6.31 14.85 -16.20
N ILE A 84 6.14 13.52 -16.21
CA ILE A 84 5.36 12.80 -15.20
C ILE A 84 6.02 12.90 -13.83
N PHE A 85 7.34 12.80 -13.77
CA PHE A 85 8.09 12.95 -12.53
C PHE A 85 7.84 14.32 -11.87
N LYS A 86 7.81 15.40 -12.66
CA LYS A 86 7.46 16.74 -12.18
C LYS A 86 6.02 16.80 -11.65
N LEU A 87 5.09 16.09 -12.29
CA LEU A 87 3.71 15.99 -11.82
C LEU A 87 3.62 15.24 -10.48
N LEU A 88 4.32 14.11 -10.35
CA LEU A 88 4.35 13.33 -9.10
C LEU A 88 4.85 14.18 -7.93
N ARG A 89 5.91 14.95 -8.12
CA ARG A 89 6.45 15.85 -7.08
C ARG A 89 5.46 16.91 -6.60
N ARG A 90 4.50 17.29 -7.43
CA ARG A 90 3.46 18.28 -7.07
C ARG A 90 2.23 17.64 -6.41
N LYS A 91 2.00 16.35 -6.63
CA LYS A 91 0.77 15.65 -6.24
C LYS A 91 0.98 14.63 -5.13
N LEU A 92 2.20 14.19 -4.88
CA LEU A 92 2.53 13.23 -3.86
C LEU A 92 3.38 13.87 -2.74
N PRO A 93 3.15 13.50 -1.47
CA PRO A 93 2.10 12.59 -1.02
C PRO A 93 0.69 13.15 -1.24
N GLY A 94 -0.32 12.26 -1.35
CA GLY A 94 -1.71 12.69 -1.53
C GLY A 94 -2.67 11.58 -1.97
N PRO A 95 -3.96 11.93 -2.16
CA PRO A 95 -5.04 10.96 -2.40
C PRO A 95 -5.10 10.45 -3.85
N TYR A 96 -3.96 10.35 -4.51
CA TYR A 96 -3.87 9.94 -5.91
C TYR A 96 -3.30 8.53 -6.04
N THR A 97 -3.86 7.76 -6.97
CA THR A 97 -3.28 6.50 -7.43
C THR A 97 -2.83 6.67 -8.88
N PHE A 98 -1.55 6.44 -9.12
CA PHE A 98 -0.97 6.45 -10.45
C PHE A 98 -0.73 5.02 -10.92
N VAL A 99 -0.95 4.76 -12.21
CA VAL A 99 -0.73 3.44 -12.80
C VAL A 99 0.45 3.52 -13.76
N PHE A 100 1.45 2.68 -13.50
CA PHE A 100 2.67 2.63 -14.30
C PHE A 100 2.99 1.20 -14.74
N LYS A 101 3.88 1.08 -15.71
CA LYS A 101 4.55 -0.19 -15.97
C LYS A 101 5.35 -0.59 -14.73
N ALA A 102 5.18 -1.82 -14.30
CA ALA A 102 5.87 -2.35 -13.15
C ALA A 102 7.33 -2.67 -13.46
N SER A 103 8.23 -2.39 -12.52
CA SER A 103 9.60 -2.88 -12.59
C SER A 103 9.67 -4.38 -12.31
N LYS A 104 10.83 -5.00 -12.57
CA LYS A 104 11.02 -6.46 -12.39
C LYS A 104 10.94 -6.91 -10.93
N ILE A 105 11.08 -6.01 -9.96
CA ILE A 105 11.00 -6.33 -8.54
C ILE A 105 9.56 -6.48 -8.03
N VAL A 106 8.58 -5.98 -8.78
CA VAL A 106 7.16 -6.17 -8.42
C VAL A 106 6.79 -7.63 -8.61
N PRO A 107 6.26 -8.31 -7.58
CA PRO A 107 5.87 -9.71 -7.69
C PRO A 107 4.85 -9.94 -8.80
N LYS A 108 5.08 -10.94 -9.66
CA LYS A 108 4.22 -11.26 -10.81
C LYS A 108 2.75 -11.44 -10.46
N MET A 109 2.47 -11.92 -9.25
CA MET A 109 1.13 -12.13 -8.72
C MET A 109 0.30 -10.82 -8.60
N MET A 110 0.99 -9.67 -8.53
CA MET A 110 0.35 -8.34 -8.43
C MET A 110 0.11 -7.70 -9.79
N LEU A 111 0.71 -8.21 -10.84
CA LEU A 111 0.70 -7.58 -12.15
C LEU A 111 -0.64 -7.78 -12.84
N THR A 112 -1.10 -6.72 -13.51
CA THR A 112 -2.17 -6.83 -14.50
C THR A 112 -1.67 -7.56 -15.75
N PRO A 113 -2.56 -8.01 -16.66
CA PRO A 113 -2.14 -8.56 -17.94
C PRO A 113 -1.26 -7.61 -18.78
N ARG A 114 -1.33 -6.31 -18.51
CA ARG A 114 -0.51 -5.26 -19.16
C ARG A 114 0.82 -4.99 -18.45
N ASN A 115 1.18 -5.79 -17.43
CA ASN A 115 2.35 -5.58 -16.59
C ASN A 115 2.37 -4.19 -15.91
N THR A 116 1.21 -3.73 -15.46
CA THR A 116 1.07 -2.46 -14.73
C THR A 116 0.79 -2.68 -13.27
N VAL A 117 1.14 -1.69 -12.47
CA VAL A 117 0.88 -1.62 -11.03
C VAL A 117 0.33 -0.25 -10.66
N GLY A 118 -0.68 -0.23 -9.80
CA GLY A 118 -1.15 1.01 -9.16
C GLY A 118 -0.21 1.38 -8.02
N MET A 119 0.14 2.66 -7.94
CA MET A 119 1.01 3.20 -6.90
C MET A 119 0.34 4.37 -6.21
N ARG A 120 0.47 4.42 -4.90
CA ARG A 120 -0.01 5.52 -4.07
C ARG A 120 1.00 5.82 -2.96
N TRP A 121 1.18 7.08 -2.69
CA TRP A 121 1.91 7.57 -1.53
C TRP A 121 0.96 8.46 -0.73
N PRO A 122 0.25 7.91 0.29
CA PRO A 122 -0.75 8.66 1.05
C PRO A 122 -0.09 9.71 1.94
N GLU A 123 -0.78 10.82 2.14
CA GLU A 123 -0.39 11.84 3.09
C GLU A 123 -0.90 11.47 4.50
N HIS A 124 -0.32 10.42 5.08
CA HIS A 124 -0.68 9.96 6.42
C HIS A 124 0.53 9.44 7.19
N PRO A 125 0.87 10.04 8.36
CA PRO A 125 2.09 9.68 9.09
C PRO A 125 2.18 8.21 9.47
N ILE A 126 1.10 7.59 9.96
CA ILE A 126 1.10 6.17 10.33
C ILE A 126 1.40 5.26 9.13
N ALA A 127 0.76 5.52 7.98
CA ALA A 127 1.01 4.73 6.76
C ALA A 127 2.47 4.84 6.32
N ASN A 128 3.00 6.05 6.30
CA ASN A 128 4.38 6.33 5.89
C ASN A 128 5.40 5.69 6.84
N GLU A 129 5.19 5.80 8.16
CA GLU A 129 6.07 5.18 9.16
C GLU A 129 6.06 3.65 9.06
N ILE A 130 4.90 3.02 8.84
CA ILE A 130 4.82 1.57 8.66
C ILE A 130 5.64 1.12 7.45
N VAL A 131 5.45 1.76 6.28
CA VAL A 131 6.16 1.40 5.05
C VAL A 131 7.66 1.66 5.19
N THR A 132 8.05 2.81 5.75
CA THR A 132 9.46 3.15 6.01
C THR A 132 10.11 2.14 6.95
N ALA A 133 9.47 1.80 8.06
CA ALA A 133 10.01 0.84 9.03
C ALA A 133 10.02 -0.61 8.49
N LEU A 134 9.11 -0.96 7.60
CA LEU A 134 9.10 -2.26 6.91
C LEU A 134 10.25 -2.37 5.89
N GLY A 135 10.64 -1.25 5.27
CA GLY A 135 11.71 -1.17 4.29
C GLY A 135 11.31 -1.53 2.86
N HIS A 136 10.01 -1.65 2.58
CA HIS A 136 9.46 -1.89 1.25
C HIS A 136 7.95 -1.57 1.23
N PRO A 137 7.35 -1.32 0.05
CA PRO A 137 5.91 -1.07 -0.06
C PRO A 137 5.02 -2.19 0.48
N ILE A 138 3.79 -1.84 0.81
CA ILE A 138 2.73 -2.79 1.14
C ILE A 138 1.69 -2.87 0.02
N LEU A 139 1.17 -4.05 -0.23
CA LEU A 139 0.00 -4.26 -1.07
C LEU A 139 -1.23 -3.79 -0.32
N SER A 140 -2.09 -3.02 -0.96
CA SER A 140 -3.25 -2.42 -0.31
C SER A 140 -4.52 -2.47 -1.15
N SER A 141 -5.62 -2.55 -0.44
CA SER A 141 -6.98 -2.35 -0.93
C SER A 141 -7.74 -1.49 0.06
N SER A 142 -8.67 -0.65 -0.43
CA SER A 142 -9.58 0.08 0.47
C SER A 142 -10.39 -0.89 1.34
N LEU A 143 -10.65 -0.51 2.58
CA LEU A 143 -11.50 -1.28 3.48
C LEU A 143 -12.97 -1.04 3.11
N ARG A 144 -13.43 -1.71 2.03
CA ARG A 144 -14.84 -1.76 1.60
C ARG A 144 -15.21 -3.21 1.42
N MET A 145 -16.31 -3.66 1.99
CA MET A 145 -16.79 -5.04 1.83
C MET A 145 -17.71 -5.17 0.61
N SER A 146 -18.44 -4.12 0.25
CA SER A 146 -19.23 -3.99 -0.98
C SER A 146 -18.98 -2.62 -1.63
N GLU A 147 -19.50 -2.38 -2.83
CA GLU A 147 -19.37 -1.06 -3.49
C GLU A 147 -20.08 0.07 -2.72
N GLN A 148 -20.91 -0.26 -1.74
CA GLN A 148 -21.75 0.68 -1.00
C GLN A 148 -21.34 0.92 0.45
N GLU A 149 -20.46 0.11 1.04
CA GLU A 149 -20.05 0.25 2.44
C GLU A 149 -18.60 0.70 2.58
N ILE A 150 -18.41 1.86 3.17
CA ILE A 150 -17.11 2.39 3.59
C ILE A 150 -17.03 2.24 5.11
N TYR A 151 -16.01 1.57 5.60
CA TYR A 151 -15.72 1.52 7.02
C TYR A 151 -14.73 2.64 7.37
N ASP A 152 -15.21 3.62 8.12
CA ASP A 152 -14.44 4.78 8.59
C ASP A 152 -13.81 4.53 9.97
N ASP A 153 -14.28 3.48 10.66
CA ASP A 153 -13.75 3.00 11.94
C ASP A 153 -13.42 1.50 11.85
N PRO A 154 -12.23 1.06 12.32
CA PRO A 154 -11.78 -0.34 12.23
C PRO A 154 -12.49 -1.30 13.16
#